data_48b9fca1bb0da7f70ef75120b800a7a7
#
_entry.id   48b9fca1bb0da7f70ef75120b800a7a7
#
_cell.length_a   1.000
_cell.length_b   1.000
_cell.length_c   1.000
_cell.angle_alpha   90.00
_cell.angle_beta   90.00
_cell.angle_gamma   90.00
#
_symmetry.space_group_name_H-M   'P 1'
#
loop_
_entity.id
_entity.type
_entity.pdbx_description
1 polymer ?
#
loop_
_entity_poly.entity_id
_entity_poly.type
_entity_poly.pdbx_seq_one_letter_code
_entity_poly.pdbx_strand_id
1 'polypeptide(L)'
;SYPSDLPDRTAALAKQWGFTAALSRPVPYVYDWIDNNKHLSYNAQSKNISFSLFSSGLQIQPLALTTQDVFSSLLSSRFLSDDFSFIETNRQTILPEGEGGDTSGAPLTVITYQSKIKDRAFPFFFSSVTRTTGEMRINPSGQVVSFSFYATAKIKPEQERQVLDLNQIIQELNSGKGYLTGLSENASGYTPDASPSFAEVKISSITPAFLFVPEESRFVPIYMIEGDGYGQKVQRVRYFLRASS
;
A
#
# COMPACT_ATOMS: atom_id res chain seq x y z
N SER A 1 -2.24 9.06 19.73
CA SER A 1 -1.19 8.24 20.39
C SER A 1 -1.12 6.87 19.75
N TYR A 2 0.08 6.34 19.53
CA TYR A 2 0.27 4.98 19.02
C TYR A 2 -0.14 3.96 20.08
N PRO A 3 -0.63 2.76 19.68
CA PRO A 3 -0.95 1.69 20.62
C PRO A 3 0.26 1.37 21.51
N SER A 4 0.05 1.25 22.81
CA SER A 4 1.11 0.99 23.79
C SER A 4 1.76 -0.39 23.63
N ASP A 5 1.05 -1.35 23.02
CA ASP A 5 1.51 -2.72 22.75
C ASP A 5 2.32 -2.86 21.44
N LEU A 6 2.49 -1.78 20.70
CA LEU A 6 3.15 -1.81 19.40
C LEU A 6 4.61 -2.28 19.45
N PRO A 7 5.45 -1.83 20.41
CA PRO A 7 6.82 -2.33 20.54
C PRO A 7 6.87 -3.84 20.79
N ASP A 8 5.99 -4.37 21.63
CA ASP A 8 5.97 -5.80 21.96
C ASP A 8 5.51 -6.64 20.75
N ARG A 9 4.52 -6.15 20.02
CA ARG A 9 4.02 -6.82 18.79
C ARG A 9 5.07 -6.88 17.72
N THR A 10 5.78 -5.78 17.47
CA THR A 10 6.87 -5.74 16.48
C THR A 10 8.03 -6.61 16.90
N ALA A 11 8.40 -6.62 18.19
CA ALA A 11 9.44 -7.48 18.73
C ALA A 11 9.08 -8.98 18.63
N ALA A 12 7.82 -9.34 18.90
CA ALA A 12 7.34 -10.71 18.75
C ALA A 12 7.44 -11.19 17.30
N LEU A 13 7.06 -10.36 16.33
CA LEU A 13 7.17 -10.66 14.91
C LEU A 13 8.64 -10.82 14.48
N ALA A 14 9.52 -9.91 14.89
CA ALA A 14 10.94 -9.99 14.62
C ALA A 14 11.55 -11.31 15.16
N LYS A 15 11.22 -11.67 16.40
CA LYS A 15 11.65 -12.93 17.01
C LYS A 15 11.11 -14.15 16.25
N GLN A 16 9.84 -14.14 15.84
CA GLN A 16 9.24 -15.22 15.05
C GLN A 16 9.99 -15.45 13.74
N TRP A 17 10.51 -14.38 13.12
CA TRP A 17 11.30 -14.46 11.89
C TRP A 17 12.80 -14.57 12.13
N GLY A 18 13.20 -14.97 13.35
CA GLY A 18 14.56 -15.28 13.70
C GLY A 18 15.51 -14.09 13.73
N PHE A 19 14.99 -12.87 13.97
CA PHE A 19 15.85 -11.73 14.26
C PHE A 19 16.46 -11.86 15.65
N THR A 20 17.77 -11.67 15.73
CA THR A 20 18.56 -11.70 16.97
C THR A 20 19.02 -10.32 17.40
N ALA A 21 19.03 -9.36 16.48
CA ALA A 21 19.41 -7.99 16.75
C ALA A 21 18.42 -7.31 17.71
N ALA A 22 18.92 -6.36 18.48
CA ALA A 22 18.08 -5.51 19.32
C ALA A 22 17.26 -4.54 18.48
N LEU A 23 16.11 -4.14 18.99
CA LEU A 23 15.28 -3.09 18.42
C LEU A 23 16.08 -1.80 18.29
N SER A 24 16.15 -1.26 17.08
CA SER A 24 16.59 0.11 16.80
C SER A 24 15.38 1.03 16.60
N ARG A 25 15.49 2.24 17.10
CA ARG A 25 14.46 3.28 16.93
C ARG A 25 15.12 4.55 16.41
N PRO A 26 15.43 4.60 15.10
CA PRO A 26 16.11 5.77 14.49
C PRO A 26 15.29 7.06 14.66
N VAL A 27 13.97 6.93 14.69
CA VAL A 27 13.02 7.99 15.04
C VAL A 27 11.86 7.41 15.87
N PRO A 28 11.12 8.22 16.64
CA PRO A 28 10.13 7.73 17.62
C PRO A 28 9.03 6.81 17.06
N TYR A 29 8.73 6.92 15.77
CA TYR A 29 7.65 6.16 15.10
C TYR A 29 8.17 5.03 14.20
N VAL A 30 9.49 4.78 14.15
CA VAL A 30 10.09 3.69 13.36
C VAL A 30 10.68 2.64 14.29
N TYR A 31 10.38 1.39 14.00
CA TYR A 31 10.82 0.21 14.73
C TYR A 31 11.58 -0.68 13.74
N ASP A 32 12.89 -0.79 13.91
CA ASP A 32 13.78 -1.51 13.00
C ASP A 32 14.52 -2.64 13.68
N TRP A 33 14.63 -3.76 12.98
CA TRP A 33 15.52 -4.88 13.29
C TRP A 33 16.39 -5.16 12.07
N ILE A 34 17.69 -5.08 12.26
CA ILE A 34 18.67 -5.30 11.19
C ILE A 34 19.61 -6.40 11.66
N ASP A 35 19.51 -7.56 11.07
CA ASP A 35 20.51 -8.63 11.16
C ASP A 35 21.34 -8.64 9.88
N ASN A 36 22.44 -9.42 9.87
CA ASN A 36 23.47 -9.43 8.82
C ASN A 36 22.95 -9.39 7.37
N ASN A 37 21.83 -10.04 7.09
CA ASN A 37 21.29 -10.16 5.73
C ASN A 37 19.79 -9.87 5.62
N LYS A 38 19.15 -9.39 6.68
CA LYS A 38 17.72 -9.14 6.71
C LYS A 38 17.36 -7.89 7.50
N HIS A 39 16.33 -7.21 7.06
CA HIS A 39 15.78 -6.01 7.67
C HIS A 39 14.26 -6.14 7.80
N LEU A 40 13.75 -5.92 8.99
CA LEU A 40 12.32 -5.74 9.26
C LEU A 40 12.13 -4.33 9.79
N SER A 41 11.21 -3.58 9.20
CA SER A 41 10.86 -2.23 9.61
C SER A 41 9.36 -2.06 9.77
N TYR A 42 8.94 -1.34 10.78
CA TYR A 42 7.57 -0.85 10.93
C TYR A 42 7.56 0.64 11.18
N ASN A 43 6.92 1.39 10.28
CA ASN A 43 6.69 2.81 10.45
C ASN A 43 5.25 3.04 10.94
N ALA A 44 5.10 3.48 12.20
CA ALA A 44 3.80 3.67 12.83
C ALA A 44 3.04 4.89 12.29
N GLN A 45 3.73 5.87 11.70
CA GLN A 45 3.10 7.04 11.10
C GLN A 45 2.45 6.70 9.76
N SER A 46 3.19 6.07 8.86
CA SER A 46 2.67 5.63 7.56
C SER A 46 1.88 4.32 7.64
N LYS A 47 1.89 3.64 8.80
CA LYS A 47 1.30 2.29 8.97
C LYS A 47 1.93 1.22 8.08
N ASN A 48 3.16 1.42 7.63
CA ASN A 48 3.83 0.50 6.73
C ASN A 48 4.71 -0.48 7.50
N ILE A 49 4.60 -1.77 7.18
CA ILE A 49 5.50 -2.83 7.60
C ILE A 49 6.22 -3.40 6.39
N SER A 50 7.52 -3.49 6.46
CA SER A 50 8.37 -3.98 5.37
C SER A 50 9.42 -4.96 5.88
N PHE A 51 9.77 -5.88 5.00
CA PHE A 51 10.83 -6.83 5.20
C PHE A 51 11.65 -6.91 3.92
N SER A 52 12.97 -7.06 4.05
CA SER A 52 13.86 -7.31 2.91
C SER A 52 15.05 -8.16 3.31
N LEU A 53 15.48 -9.00 2.39
CA LEU A 53 16.77 -9.69 2.44
C LEU A 53 17.79 -8.86 1.67
N PHE A 54 18.99 -8.70 2.24
CA PHE A 54 20.10 -8.04 1.55
C PHE A 54 21.04 -9.11 0.98
N SER A 55 21.50 -8.90 -0.24
CA SER A 55 22.61 -9.68 -0.76
C SER A 55 23.94 -9.03 -0.33
N SER A 56 24.60 -9.57 0.65
CA SER A 56 25.94 -9.14 1.05
C SER A 56 27.05 -9.94 0.32
N GLY A 57 26.84 -10.30 -0.95
CA GLY A 57 27.82 -11.05 -1.75
C GLY A 57 28.05 -12.52 -1.34
N LEU A 58 27.51 -12.96 -0.21
CA LEU A 58 27.46 -14.34 0.24
C LEU A 58 26.07 -14.90 0.00
N GLN A 59 25.97 -16.17 -0.35
CA GLN A 59 24.70 -16.85 -0.65
C GLN A 59 23.61 -16.44 0.34
N ILE A 60 22.54 -15.79 -0.17
CA ILE A 60 21.36 -15.47 0.60
C ILE A 60 20.81 -16.81 1.10
N GLN A 61 20.88 -17.08 2.40
CA GLN A 61 20.03 -18.10 2.99
C GLN A 61 18.66 -17.44 3.16
N PRO A 62 17.69 -17.75 2.27
CA PRO A 62 16.37 -17.18 2.41
C PRO A 62 15.77 -17.67 3.72
N LEU A 63 15.14 -16.78 4.48
CA LEU A 63 14.13 -17.23 5.40
C LEU A 63 13.15 -18.04 4.57
N ALA A 64 12.93 -19.30 4.92
CA ALA A 64 12.04 -20.20 4.18
C ALA A 64 10.54 -19.83 4.37
N LEU A 65 10.25 -18.51 4.37
CA LEU A 65 8.91 -17.99 4.52
C LEU A 65 8.18 -18.03 3.17
N THR A 66 7.06 -18.72 3.14
CA THR A 66 6.13 -18.63 2.02
C THR A 66 5.24 -17.39 2.15
N THR A 67 4.54 -17.06 1.08
CA THR A 67 3.50 -16.00 1.09
C THR A 67 2.48 -16.23 2.22
N GLN A 68 2.06 -17.48 2.42
CA GLN A 68 1.09 -17.84 3.46
C GLN A 68 1.65 -17.63 4.87
N ASP A 69 2.92 -17.96 5.09
CA ASP A 69 3.59 -17.76 6.39
C ASP A 69 3.64 -16.28 6.75
N VAL A 70 3.96 -15.42 5.77
CA VAL A 70 3.98 -13.98 5.96
C VAL A 70 2.60 -13.46 6.35
N PHE A 71 1.54 -13.79 5.58
CA PHE A 71 0.19 -13.36 5.91
C PHE A 71 -0.27 -13.87 7.28
N SER A 72 -0.02 -15.14 7.59
CA SER A 72 -0.39 -15.74 8.88
C SER A 72 0.32 -15.05 10.05
N SER A 73 1.60 -14.74 9.88
CA SER A 73 2.39 -14.03 10.89
C SER A 73 1.90 -12.60 11.10
N LEU A 74 1.61 -11.87 10.02
CA LEU A 74 1.11 -10.51 10.10
C LEU A 74 -0.30 -10.43 10.71
N LEU A 75 -1.17 -11.41 10.44
CA LEU A 75 -2.48 -11.54 11.07
C LEU A 75 -2.36 -11.87 12.57
N SER A 76 -1.57 -12.87 12.93
CA SER A 76 -1.38 -13.27 14.34
C SER A 76 -0.75 -12.17 15.18
N SER A 77 0.15 -11.39 14.59
CA SER A 77 0.78 -10.22 15.20
C SER A 77 -0.08 -8.94 15.13
N ARG A 78 -1.30 -9.03 14.60
CA ARG A 78 -2.25 -7.92 14.46
C ARG A 78 -1.75 -6.73 13.63
N PHE A 79 -0.80 -6.96 12.71
CA PHE A 79 -0.45 -5.96 11.70
C PHE A 79 -1.45 -5.94 10.56
N LEU A 80 -2.06 -7.09 10.25
CA LEU A 80 -3.21 -7.19 9.37
C LEU A 80 -4.44 -7.58 10.19
N SER A 81 -5.61 -7.08 9.79
CA SER A 81 -6.89 -7.43 10.38
C SER A 81 -7.59 -8.46 9.52
N ASP A 82 -8.26 -9.41 10.16
CA ASP A 82 -9.15 -10.39 9.53
C ASP A 82 -10.46 -9.78 9.00
N ASP A 83 -10.73 -8.49 9.29
CA ASP A 83 -11.80 -7.74 8.65
C ASP A 83 -11.54 -7.49 7.16
N PHE A 84 -10.30 -7.69 6.68
CA PHE A 84 -9.89 -7.47 5.30
C PHE A 84 -9.60 -8.77 4.57
N SER A 85 -9.88 -8.76 3.28
CA SER A 85 -9.32 -9.70 2.31
C SER A 85 -8.25 -9.00 1.47
N PHE A 86 -7.17 -9.71 1.18
CA PHE A 86 -6.06 -9.23 0.34
C PHE A 86 -6.17 -9.93 -1.01
N ILE A 87 -6.44 -9.15 -2.04
CA ILE A 87 -6.66 -9.64 -3.40
C ILE A 87 -5.43 -9.34 -4.21
N GLU A 88 -4.87 -10.36 -4.84
CA GLU A 88 -3.82 -10.20 -5.83
C GLU A 88 -4.36 -9.39 -7.02
N THR A 89 -3.72 -8.28 -7.35
CA THR A 89 -4.13 -7.39 -8.43
C THR A 89 -3.19 -7.44 -9.61
N ASN A 90 -1.94 -7.83 -9.40
CA ASN A 90 -0.95 -8.00 -10.45
C ASN A 90 0.11 -9.02 -10.02
N ARG A 91 0.65 -9.74 -11.02
CA ARG A 91 1.77 -10.65 -10.87
C ARG A 91 2.67 -10.51 -12.09
N GLN A 92 3.92 -10.16 -11.86
CA GLN A 92 4.90 -9.99 -12.94
C GLN A 92 6.25 -10.57 -12.53
N THR A 93 6.98 -11.10 -13.50
CA THR A 93 8.37 -11.52 -13.28
C THR A 93 9.30 -10.38 -13.69
N ILE A 94 10.22 -10.04 -12.81
CA ILE A 94 11.26 -9.05 -13.05
C ILE A 94 12.64 -9.70 -12.94
N LEU A 95 13.60 -9.22 -13.71
CA LEU A 95 15.01 -9.50 -13.49
C LEU A 95 15.55 -8.40 -12.58
N PRO A 96 16.17 -8.74 -11.43
CA PRO A 96 16.81 -7.72 -10.61
C PRO A 96 17.92 -7.05 -11.42
N GLU A 97 17.90 -5.73 -11.48
CA GLU A 97 19.04 -4.98 -11.99
C GLU A 97 20.14 -5.02 -10.93
N GLY A 98 21.28 -5.59 -11.26
CA GLY A 98 22.48 -5.51 -10.42
C GLY A 98 23.06 -4.09 -10.44
N GLU A 99 23.80 -3.71 -9.41
CA GLU A 99 24.60 -2.47 -9.43
C GLU A 99 25.57 -2.55 -10.64
N GLY A 100 25.40 -1.64 -11.60
CA GLY A 100 26.20 -1.59 -12.84
C GLY A 100 25.53 -2.17 -14.08
N GLY A 101 24.22 -2.50 -14.06
CA GLY A 101 23.48 -2.99 -15.22
C GLY A 101 23.70 -4.50 -15.51
N ASP A 102 24.30 -5.23 -14.59
CA ASP A 102 24.47 -6.67 -14.71
C ASP A 102 23.18 -7.39 -14.27
N THR A 103 22.53 -8.09 -15.19
CA THR A 103 21.27 -8.83 -14.98
C THR A 103 21.49 -10.23 -14.40
N SER A 104 22.58 -10.45 -13.66
CA SER A 104 23.00 -11.77 -13.16
C SER A 104 22.14 -12.33 -12.02
N GLY A 105 21.12 -11.59 -11.56
CA GLY A 105 20.21 -12.03 -10.49
C GLY A 105 19.16 -13.03 -10.96
N ALA A 106 18.80 -13.99 -10.11
CA ALA A 106 17.68 -14.88 -10.37
C ALA A 106 16.38 -14.08 -10.52
N PRO A 107 15.47 -14.45 -11.46
CA PRO A 107 14.23 -13.75 -11.66
C PRO A 107 13.39 -13.74 -10.38
N LEU A 108 12.73 -12.60 -10.09
CA LEU A 108 11.81 -12.45 -8.98
C LEU A 108 10.39 -12.31 -9.49
N THR A 109 9.44 -12.93 -8.82
CA THR A 109 8.02 -12.67 -9.05
C THR A 109 7.57 -11.59 -8.08
N VAL A 110 7.09 -10.47 -8.62
CA VAL A 110 6.46 -9.39 -7.87
C VAL A 110 4.95 -9.59 -7.88
N ILE A 111 4.37 -9.64 -6.70
CA ILE A 111 2.91 -9.77 -6.51
C ILE A 111 2.43 -8.52 -5.79
N THR A 112 1.44 -7.84 -6.37
CA THR A 112 0.80 -6.70 -5.75
C THR A 112 -0.58 -7.06 -5.22
N TYR A 113 -0.93 -6.49 -4.08
CA TYR A 113 -2.17 -6.77 -3.37
C TYR A 113 -2.97 -5.50 -3.14
N GLN A 114 -4.29 -5.64 -3.18
CA GLN A 114 -5.22 -4.63 -2.71
C GLN A 114 -6.08 -5.20 -1.59
N SER A 115 -6.28 -4.45 -0.53
CA SER A 115 -7.21 -4.83 0.53
C SER A 115 -8.62 -4.35 0.23
N LYS A 116 -9.58 -5.18 0.59
CA LYS A 116 -11.02 -4.86 0.61
C LYS A 116 -11.58 -5.29 1.95
N ILE A 117 -12.62 -4.63 2.44
CA ILE A 117 -13.37 -5.16 3.59
C ILE A 117 -14.01 -6.49 3.15
N LYS A 118 -13.94 -7.51 4.01
CA LYS A 118 -14.69 -8.75 3.80
C LYS A 118 -16.16 -8.40 3.62
N ASP A 119 -16.81 -9.06 2.69
CA ASP A 119 -18.24 -8.90 2.37
C ASP A 119 -18.65 -7.55 1.77
N ARG A 120 -17.68 -6.67 1.45
CA ARG A 120 -17.92 -5.41 0.75
C ARG A 120 -16.96 -5.23 -0.41
N ALA A 121 -17.50 -4.75 -1.53
CA ALA A 121 -16.70 -4.54 -2.76
C ALA A 121 -15.83 -3.27 -2.74
N PHE A 122 -15.77 -2.54 -1.63
CA PHE A 122 -15.11 -1.25 -1.56
C PHE A 122 -13.60 -1.38 -1.35
N PRO A 123 -12.77 -0.85 -2.25
CA PRO A 123 -11.32 -0.85 -2.09
C PRO A 123 -10.87 0.13 -1.01
N PHE A 124 -9.73 -0.19 -0.39
CA PHE A 124 -9.03 0.64 0.58
C PHE A 124 -7.72 1.15 -0.01
N PHE A 125 -7.48 2.44 0.17
CA PHE A 125 -6.25 3.11 -0.22
C PHE A 125 -5.56 3.64 1.03
N PHE A 126 -4.28 3.34 1.17
CA PHE A 126 -3.44 3.90 2.25
C PHE A 126 -2.65 5.13 1.79
N SER A 127 -2.70 5.42 0.50
CA SER A 127 -2.10 6.58 -0.12
C SER A 127 -2.97 7.02 -1.29
N SER A 128 -3.04 8.31 -1.55
CA SER A 128 -3.69 8.86 -2.73
C SER A 128 -2.98 8.49 -4.04
N VAL A 129 -1.73 8.05 -3.96
CA VAL A 129 -0.86 7.80 -5.12
C VAL A 129 -0.86 6.33 -5.52
N THR A 130 -0.93 5.38 -4.57
CA THR A 130 -0.81 3.95 -4.86
C THR A 130 -2.13 3.22 -4.75
N ARG A 131 -2.42 2.33 -5.71
CA ARG A 131 -3.56 1.40 -5.67
C ARG A 131 -3.30 0.19 -4.78
N THR A 132 -2.06 -0.09 -4.49
CA THR A 132 -1.67 -1.32 -3.81
C THR A 132 -1.66 -1.13 -2.31
N THR A 133 -2.22 -2.10 -1.60
CA THR A 133 -2.10 -2.18 -0.13
C THR A 133 -0.77 -2.81 0.27
N GLY A 134 -0.18 -3.58 -0.62
CA GLY A 134 1.09 -4.23 -0.39
C GLY A 134 1.70 -4.85 -1.63
N GLU A 135 2.98 -5.12 -1.54
CA GLU A 135 3.78 -5.79 -2.54
C GLU A 135 4.59 -6.90 -1.86
N MET A 136 4.77 -8.00 -2.56
CA MET A 136 5.62 -9.10 -2.14
C MET A 136 6.47 -9.56 -3.30
N ARG A 137 7.75 -9.81 -3.04
CA ARG A 137 8.69 -10.39 -4.00
C ARG A 137 9.09 -11.77 -3.56
N ILE A 138 8.96 -12.73 -4.45
CA ILE A 138 9.29 -14.12 -4.21
C ILE A 138 10.32 -14.61 -5.23
N ASN A 139 11.22 -15.48 -4.76
CA ASN A 139 12.20 -16.12 -5.61
C ASN A 139 11.57 -17.30 -6.39
N PRO A 140 12.30 -17.92 -7.35
CA PRO A 140 11.81 -19.08 -8.11
C PRO A 140 11.44 -20.29 -7.24
N SER A 141 11.95 -20.40 -6.03
CA SER A 141 11.61 -21.45 -5.06
C SER A 141 10.33 -21.15 -4.26
N GLY A 142 9.66 -20.04 -4.54
CA GLY A 142 8.43 -19.63 -3.83
C GLY A 142 8.67 -18.98 -2.46
N GLN A 143 9.90 -18.64 -2.13
CA GLN A 143 10.25 -18.03 -0.85
C GLN A 143 10.21 -16.51 -0.95
N VAL A 144 9.74 -15.86 0.11
CA VAL A 144 9.65 -14.40 0.19
C VAL A 144 11.04 -13.79 0.39
N VAL A 145 11.40 -12.89 -0.54
CA VAL A 145 12.66 -12.13 -0.51
C VAL A 145 12.43 -10.75 0.11
N SER A 146 11.30 -10.14 -0.21
CA SER A 146 10.90 -8.88 0.41
C SER A 146 9.39 -8.71 0.36
N PHE A 147 8.88 -7.89 1.26
CA PHE A 147 7.52 -7.38 1.17
C PHE A 147 7.40 -5.99 1.79
N SER A 148 6.35 -5.31 1.42
CA SER A 148 5.91 -4.06 2.03
C SER A 148 4.38 -4.04 2.05
N PHE A 149 3.79 -3.91 3.24
CA PHE A 149 2.33 -3.85 3.43
C PHE A 149 1.94 -2.69 4.31
N TYR A 150 0.80 -2.08 4.01
CA TYR A 150 0.15 -1.19 4.96
C TYR A 150 -0.59 -2.01 6.01
N ALA A 151 -0.28 -1.75 7.28
CA ALA A 151 -0.93 -2.40 8.41
C ALA A 151 -2.40 -2.00 8.48
N THR A 152 -3.29 -2.99 8.59
CA THR A 152 -4.72 -2.77 8.70
C THR A 152 -5.17 -2.97 10.14
N ALA A 153 -5.71 -1.93 10.76
CA ALA A 153 -6.33 -2.05 12.07
C ALA A 153 -7.74 -2.63 11.96
N LYS A 154 -8.26 -3.17 13.05
CA LYS A 154 -9.66 -3.58 13.15
C LYS A 154 -10.59 -2.41 12.87
N ILE A 155 -11.58 -2.62 12.02
CA ILE A 155 -12.52 -1.56 11.62
C ILE A 155 -13.49 -1.31 12.76
N LYS A 156 -13.60 -0.04 13.17
CA LYS A 156 -14.65 0.45 14.03
C LYS A 156 -15.47 1.43 13.24
N PRO A 157 -16.72 1.08 12.86
CA PRO A 157 -17.60 2.03 12.20
C PRO A 157 -17.92 3.17 13.21
N GLU A 158 -17.79 4.42 12.76
CA GLU A 158 -18.08 5.58 13.63
C GLU A 158 -19.54 6.00 13.50
N GLN A 159 -19.93 6.50 12.33
CA GLN A 159 -21.27 6.99 12.08
C GLN A 159 -21.67 6.77 10.62
N GLU A 160 -22.92 6.51 10.42
CA GLU A 160 -23.53 6.62 9.08
C GLU A 160 -23.55 8.09 8.66
N ARG A 161 -23.05 8.37 7.47
CA ARG A 161 -23.08 9.70 6.87
C ARG A 161 -23.82 9.62 5.56
N GLN A 162 -24.55 10.67 5.26
CA GLN A 162 -25.14 10.83 3.94
C GLN A 162 -23.99 11.03 2.92
N VAL A 163 -23.99 10.20 1.91
CA VAL A 163 -23.01 10.29 0.81
C VAL A 163 -23.57 11.16 -0.31
N LEU A 164 -22.67 11.76 -1.08
CA LEU A 164 -23.05 12.59 -2.23
C LEU A 164 -23.74 11.75 -3.30
N ASP A 165 -24.79 12.28 -3.88
CA ASP A 165 -25.40 11.74 -5.09
C ASP A 165 -24.59 12.11 -6.36
N LEU A 166 -24.97 11.55 -7.51
CA LEU A 166 -24.23 11.76 -8.76
C LEU A 166 -24.16 13.26 -9.16
N ASN A 167 -25.23 14.01 -8.98
CA ASN A 167 -25.24 15.43 -9.34
C ASN A 167 -24.33 16.25 -8.43
N GLN A 168 -24.34 15.94 -7.14
CA GLN A 168 -23.43 16.53 -6.15
C GLN A 168 -21.97 16.19 -6.45
N ILE A 169 -21.67 14.93 -6.82
CA ILE A 169 -20.31 14.52 -7.23
C ILE A 169 -19.83 15.36 -8.41
N ILE A 170 -20.64 15.50 -9.45
CA ILE A 170 -20.31 16.31 -10.64
C ILE A 170 -20.11 17.78 -10.26
N GLN A 171 -20.97 18.32 -9.42
CA GLN A 171 -20.87 19.71 -8.95
C GLN A 171 -19.57 19.94 -8.15
N GLU A 172 -19.24 19.03 -7.25
CA GLU A 172 -18.01 19.11 -6.44
C GLU A 172 -16.74 19.01 -7.33
N LEU A 173 -16.72 18.13 -8.33
CA LEU A 173 -15.64 18.05 -9.30
C LEU A 173 -15.49 19.34 -10.11
N ASN A 174 -16.59 19.90 -10.62
CA ASN A 174 -16.58 21.15 -11.38
C ASN A 174 -16.14 22.35 -10.53
N SER A 175 -16.33 22.27 -9.21
CA SER A 175 -15.83 23.28 -8.27
C SER A 175 -14.35 23.12 -7.89
N GLY A 176 -13.66 22.11 -8.46
CA GLY A 176 -12.24 21.87 -8.23
C GLY A 176 -11.91 21.16 -6.92
N LYS A 177 -12.89 20.53 -6.26
CA LYS A 177 -12.66 19.84 -4.98
C LYS A 177 -12.09 18.42 -5.11
N GLY A 178 -12.02 17.86 -6.32
CA GLY A 178 -11.39 16.58 -6.59
C GLY A 178 -9.87 16.66 -6.61
N TYR A 179 -9.20 15.67 -5.99
CA TYR A 179 -7.76 15.53 -6.05
C TYR A 179 -7.37 14.62 -7.21
N LEU A 180 -6.59 15.14 -8.17
CA LEU A 180 -6.02 14.31 -9.22
C LEU A 180 -4.93 13.41 -8.64
N THR A 181 -5.07 12.09 -8.80
CA THR A 181 -4.18 11.09 -8.17
C THR A 181 -3.44 10.21 -9.17
N GLY A 182 -3.73 10.33 -10.46
CA GLY A 182 -3.06 9.56 -11.51
C GLY A 182 -3.39 10.07 -12.90
N LEU A 183 -2.42 9.94 -13.81
CA LEU A 183 -2.47 10.48 -15.18
C LEU A 183 -2.43 9.40 -16.27
N SER A 184 -2.17 8.13 -15.96
CA SER A 184 -2.20 7.01 -16.89
C SER A 184 -2.25 5.70 -16.14
N GLU A 185 -2.52 4.60 -16.83
CA GLU A 185 -2.54 3.26 -16.23
C GLU A 185 -1.19 2.85 -15.63
N ASN A 186 -0.08 3.43 -16.13
CA ASN A 186 1.29 3.14 -15.71
C ASN A 186 1.91 4.24 -14.82
N ALA A 187 1.16 5.28 -14.45
CA ALA A 187 1.69 6.36 -13.62
C ALA A 187 1.84 5.91 -12.16
N SER A 188 2.97 5.31 -11.85
CA SER A 188 3.46 5.15 -10.49
C SER A 188 4.04 6.48 -10.00
N GLY A 189 3.22 7.38 -9.51
CA GLY A 189 3.67 8.63 -8.92
C GLY A 189 3.33 9.86 -9.74
N TYR A 190 2.31 10.52 -9.29
CA TYR A 190 1.98 11.88 -9.67
C TYR A 190 2.63 12.83 -8.66
N THR A 191 3.44 13.77 -9.17
CA THR A 191 3.92 14.89 -8.36
C THR A 191 2.93 16.05 -8.49
N PRO A 192 2.40 16.59 -7.39
CA PRO A 192 1.37 17.65 -7.40
C PRO A 192 1.76 18.93 -8.17
N ASP A 193 3.04 19.18 -8.32
CA ASP A 193 3.58 20.43 -8.88
C ASP A 193 3.37 20.59 -10.40
N ALA A 194 2.89 19.56 -11.08
CA ALA A 194 2.62 19.57 -12.53
C ALA A 194 1.22 19.10 -12.86
N SER A 195 0.18 19.60 -12.16
CA SER A 195 -1.22 19.26 -12.45
C SER A 195 -1.57 19.70 -13.87
N PRO A 196 -1.76 18.78 -14.84
CA PRO A 196 -2.22 19.18 -16.14
C PRO A 196 -3.63 19.74 -16.00
N SER A 197 -3.91 20.83 -16.71
CA SER A 197 -5.27 21.30 -16.90
C SER A 197 -5.91 20.54 -18.04
N PHE A 198 -7.08 19.98 -17.81
CA PHE A 198 -7.91 19.38 -18.85
C PHE A 198 -9.06 20.34 -19.17
N ALA A 199 -9.30 20.56 -20.46
CA ALA A 199 -10.46 21.34 -20.90
C ALA A 199 -11.77 20.57 -20.64
N GLU A 200 -11.70 19.24 -20.69
CA GLU A 200 -12.83 18.34 -20.47
C GLU A 200 -12.31 17.04 -19.82
N VAL A 201 -13.12 16.46 -18.95
CA VAL A 201 -12.90 15.10 -18.42
C VAL A 201 -14.14 14.27 -18.67
N LYS A 202 -13.98 13.19 -19.46
CA LYS A 202 -15.06 12.23 -19.70
C LYS A 202 -14.98 11.12 -18.67
N ILE A 203 -15.86 11.13 -17.69
CA ILE A 203 -15.92 10.13 -16.61
C ILE A 203 -16.38 8.79 -17.18
N SER A 204 -15.61 7.74 -16.90
CA SER A 204 -15.91 6.35 -17.28
C SER A 204 -16.40 5.51 -16.10
N SER A 205 -15.96 5.81 -14.88
CA SER A 205 -16.40 5.10 -13.68
C SER A 205 -16.35 5.97 -12.43
N ILE A 206 -17.26 5.68 -11.49
CA ILE A 206 -17.29 6.24 -10.15
C ILE A 206 -17.41 5.06 -9.18
N THR A 207 -16.41 4.86 -8.35
CA THR A 207 -16.34 3.71 -7.43
C THR A 207 -16.23 4.23 -6.00
N PRO A 208 -17.16 3.87 -5.09
CA PRO A 208 -16.99 4.13 -3.66
C PRO A 208 -15.75 3.43 -3.14
N ALA A 209 -15.01 4.12 -2.27
CA ALA A 209 -13.76 3.61 -1.72
C ALA A 209 -13.50 4.24 -0.34
N PHE A 210 -12.41 3.82 0.31
CA PHE A 210 -11.92 4.43 1.54
C PHE A 210 -10.46 4.83 1.39
N LEU A 211 -10.13 6.03 1.87
CA LEU A 211 -8.76 6.55 1.91
C LEU A 211 -8.32 6.74 3.35
N PHE A 212 -7.15 6.23 3.70
CA PHE A 212 -6.52 6.54 4.98
C PHE A 212 -5.99 7.98 4.98
N VAL A 213 -6.41 8.75 5.97
CA VAL A 213 -5.93 10.12 6.21
C VAL A 213 -5.03 10.08 7.45
N PRO A 214 -3.70 10.16 7.30
CA PRO A 214 -2.75 10.01 8.42
C PRO A 214 -2.96 11.03 9.52
N GLU A 215 -3.27 12.28 9.16
CA GLU A 215 -3.49 13.39 10.10
C GLU A 215 -4.70 13.14 11.00
N GLU A 216 -5.73 12.49 10.45
CA GLU A 216 -6.95 12.12 11.17
C GLU A 216 -6.86 10.72 11.79
N SER A 217 -5.82 9.94 11.46
CA SER A 217 -5.62 8.54 11.87
C SER A 217 -6.84 7.65 11.60
N ARG A 218 -7.58 7.92 10.52
CA ARG A 218 -8.81 7.20 10.15
C ARG A 218 -8.95 7.02 8.65
N PHE A 219 -9.83 6.10 8.27
CA PHE A 219 -10.30 5.98 6.90
C PHE A 219 -11.49 6.91 6.67
N VAL A 220 -11.44 7.68 5.59
CA VAL A 220 -12.55 8.51 5.14
C VAL A 220 -13.17 7.92 3.88
N PRO A 221 -14.51 7.95 3.76
CA PRO A 221 -15.16 7.52 2.54
C PRO A 221 -14.86 8.51 1.41
N ILE A 222 -14.51 7.96 0.26
CA ILE A 222 -14.23 8.72 -0.97
C ILE A 222 -14.96 8.11 -2.15
N TYR A 223 -15.04 8.87 -3.23
CA TYR A 223 -15.27 8.35 -4.57
C TYR A 223 -13.98 8.35 -5.35
N MET A 224 -13.62 7.20 -5.90
CA MET A 224 -12.60 7.08 -6.94
C MET A 224 -13.28 7.26 -8.28
N ILE A 225 -12.88 8.29 -9.00
CA ILE A 225 -13.47 8.70 -10.27
C ILE A 225 -12.42 8.54 -11.34
N GLU A 226 -12.71 7.74 -12.36
CA GLU A 226 -11.79 7.49 -13.47
C GLU A 226 -12.43 7.95 -14.79
N GLY A 227 -11.58 8.41 -15.69
CA GLY A 227 -12.01 8.92 -16.98
C GLY A 227 -10.85 9.25 -17.90
N ASP A 228 -11.17 9.89 -19.00
CA ASP A 228 -10.22 10.41 -19.96
C ASP A 228 -10.23 11.93 -19.91
N GLY A 229 -9.08 12.52 -19.62
CA GLY A 229 -8.86 13.96 -19.63
C GLY A 229 -8.40 14.43 -21.00
N TYR A 230 -9.05 15.42 -21.56
CA TYR A 230 -8.79 16.02 -22.86
C TYR A 230 -8.07 17.36 -22.67
N GLY A 231 -6.82 17.40 -23.12
CA GLY A 231 -5.94 18.56 -23.11
C GLY A 231 -5.09 18.57 -24.38
N GLN A 232 -3.80 18.84 -24.27
CA GLN A 232 -2.86 18.71 -25.39
C GLN A 232 -2.75 17.26 -25.87
N LYS A 233 -2.94 16.32 -24.96
CA LYS A 233 -3.04 14.86 -25.22
C LYS A 233 -4.20 14.30 -24.43
N VAL A 234 -4.80 13.22 -24.91
CA VAL A 234 -5.77 12.45 -24.13
C VAL A 234 -5.00 11.59 -23.13
N GLN A 235 -5.36 11.69 -21.88
CA GLN A 235 -4.72 10.95 -20.79
C GLN A 235 -5.75 10.31 -19.89
N ARG A 236 -5.52 9.08 -19.45
CA ARG A 236 -6.32 8.46 -18.41
C ARG A 236 -6.09 9.21 -17.10
N VAL A 237 -7.18 9.63 -16.46
CA VAL A 237 -7.15 10.41 -15.23
C VAL A 237 -7.88 9.68 -14.10
N ARG A 238 -7.42 9.90 -12.89
CA ARG A 238 -8.11 9.46 -11.67
C ARG A 238 -8.17 10.59 -10.67
N TYR A 239 -9.36 10.77 -10.12
CA TYR A 239 -9.61 11.70 -9.03
C TYR A 239 -10.10 10.97 -7.79
N PHE A 240 -9.72 11.48 -6.62
CA PHE A 240 -10.37 11.16 -5.36
C PHE A 240 -11.20 12.36 -4.90
N LEU A 241 -12.43 12.10 -4.54
CA LEU A 241 -13.36 13.08 -4.00
C LEU A 241 -13.89 12.57 -2.66
N ARG A 242 -13.91 13.37 -1.60
CA ARG A 242 -14.56 12.98 -0.34
C ARG A 242 -16.04 12.70 -0.58
N ALA A 243 -16.54 11.57 -0.07
CA ALA A 243 -17.91 11.14 -0.30
C ALA A 243 -18.93 11.86 0.60
N SER A 244 -18.47 12.63 1.58
CA SER A 244 -19.32 13.44 2.45
C SER A 244 -18.68 14.80 2.65
N SER A 245 -19.52 15.80 2.66
CA SER A 245 -19.16 17.17 3.07
C SER A 245 -18.87 17.25 4.57
#